data_3966ff0408d72e4e2a956b631d32e812
#
_entry.id   3966ff0408d72e4e2a956b631d32e812
#
_cell.length_a   1.000
_cell.length_b   1.000
_cell.length_c   1.000
_cell.angle_alpha   90.00
_cell.angle_beta   90.00
_cell.angle_gamma   90.00
#
_symmetry.space_group_name_H-M   'P 1'
#
loop_
_entity.id
_entity.type
_entity.pdbx_description
1 polymer ?
#
loop_
_entity_poly.entity_id
_entity_poly.type
_entity_poly.pdbx_seq_one_letter_code
_entity_poly.pdbx_strand_id
1 'polypeptide(L)'
;GTAGQYAGMPQWARNFFASRPELTPVEKLRKCAKERYSSGVALLAVGIIFAVLFGLGAVGCLIGLGTISPAALGDVVVSATEGGGILMTGTDYVMNTAYNVLGIVSSVLGLATAGFGWMTACGAARMKAGRQMGQFADYADSVDYHKGLPVSMLADLTHQKPKKVHKRLQKYIHKGWLNAWLDDKTDTLYLTAEDYRAAQEALAAERARPAPQPEQEAVPETPLNLETARRFAAVLEKEQQLMQDA
;
A
#
# COMPACT_ATOMS: atom_id res chain seq x y z
N GLY A 1 15.11 21.32 16.77
CA GLY A 1 15.97 22.44 16.55
C GLY A 1 16.24 22.73 15.07
N THR A 2 15.36 23.54 14.41
CA THR A 2 15.53 23.96 13.00
C THR A 2 16.33 25.26 12.83
N ALA A 3 16.74 25.89 13.94
CA ALA A 3 17.43 27.20 13.92
C ALA A 3 18.83 27.17 13.26
N GLY A 4 19.51 26.02 13.22
CA GLY A 4 20.85 25.88 12.63
C GLY A 4 20.87 25.69 11.11
N GLN A 5 19.79 25.26 10.48
CA GLN A 5 19.75 24.94 9.06
C GLN A 5 19.75 26.18 8.14
N TYR A 6 19.44 27.37 8.66
CA TYR A 6 19.27 28.58 7.85
C TYR A 6 20.35 29.65 8.10
N ALA A 7 21.42 29.32 8.84
CA ALA A 7 22.43 30.28 9.29
C ALA A 7 23.23 30.98 8.14
N GLY A 8 23.27 30.41 6.95
CA GLY A 8 23.97 30.96 5.77
C GLY A 8 23.05 31.58 4.71
N MET A 9 21.73 31.61 4.92
CA MET A 9 20.80 32.10 3.90
C MET A 9 20.57 33.61 4.02
N PRO A 10 20.35 34.33 2.89
CA PRO A 10 19.99 35.75 2.91
C PRO A 10 18.64 35.95 3.64
N GLN A 11 18.48 37.13 4.23
CA GLN A 11 17.35 37.44 5.13
C GLN A 11 15.97 37.26 4.48
N TRP A 12 15.81 37.56 3.21
CA TRP A 12 14.59 37.34 2.45
C TRP A 12 14.24 35.83 2.34
N ALA A 13 15.26 34.99 2.15
CA ALA A 13 15.05 33.52 2.09
C ALA A 13 14.66 32.98 3.46
N ARG A 14 15.30 33.44 4.54
CA ARG A 14 14.93 33.09 5.92
C ARG A 14 13.48 33.47 6.22
N ASN A 15 13.08 34.67 5.86
CA ASN A 15 11.69 35.13 6.06
C ASN A 15 10.70 34.33 5.21
N PHE A 16 11.07 33.98 3.98
CA PHE A 16 10.23 33.15 3.09
C PHE A 16 10.01 31.73 3.63
N PHE A 17 11.06 31.13 4.21
CA PHE A 17 10.95 29.79 4.81
C PHE A 17 10.32 29.83 6.21
N ALA A 18 10.57 30.88 7.00
CA ALA A 18 9.97 31.07 8.31
C ALA A 18 8.47 31.43 8.25
N SER A 19 8.02 32.06 7.17
CA SER A 19 6.61 32.43 6.98
C SER A 19 5.73 31.31 6.42
N ARG A 20 6.31 30.13 6.08
CA ARG A 20 5.51 28.98 5.69
C ARG A 20 4.84 28.38 6.93
N PRO A 21 3.53 28.44 7.03
CA PRO A 21 2.83 27.76 8.12
C PRO A 21 3.24 26.28 8.13
N GLU A 22 3.64 25.76 9.27
CA GLU A 22 3.89 24.33 9.41
C GLU A 22 2.59 23.60 9.10
N LEU A 23 2.60 22.82 8.00
CA LEU A 23 1.47 22.01 7.60
C LEU A 23 1.12 21.05 8.73
N THR A 24 -0.15 20.98 9.06
CA THR A 24 -0.66 19.97 10.01
C THR A 24 -0.32 18.55 9.52
N PRO A 25 -0.25 17.56 10.42
CA PRO A 25 0.00 16.17 10.02
C PRO A 25 -0.99 15.66 8.97
N VAL A 26 -2.26 16.08 9.07
CA VAL A 26 -3.32 15.74 8.11
C VAL A 26 -3.09 16.41 6.76
N GLU A 27 -2.70 17.69 6.74
CA GLU A 27 -2.35 18.39 5.49
C GLU A 27 -1.12 17.79 4.81
N LYS A 28 -0.11 17.37 5.59
CA LYS A 28 1.05 16.65 5.06
C LYS A 28 0.61 15.33 4.40
N LEU A 29 -0.28 14.59 5.06
CA LEU A 29 -0.84 13.34 4.50
C LEU A 29 -1.63 13.61 3.22
N ARG A 30 -2.49 14.64 3.21
CA ARG A 30 -3.27 15.05 2.02
C ARG A 30 -2.37 15.49 0.86
N LYS A 31 -1.30 16.21 1.13
CA LYS A 31 -0.30 16.60 0.14
C LYS A 31 0.40 15.38 -0.46
N CYS A 32 0.88 14.47 0.37
CA CYS A 32 1.47 13.20 -0.08
C CYS A 32 0.50 12.37 -0.93
N ALA A 33 -0.78 12.30 -0.52
CA ALA A 33 -1.83 11.63 -1.27
C ALA A 33 -2.00 12.23 -2.68
N LYS A 34 -2.09 13.56 -2.78
CA LYS A 34 -2.23 14.29 -4.03
C LYS A 34 -1.02 14.11 -4.95
N GLU A 35 0.19 14.21 -4.42
CA GLU A 35 1.43 14.02 -5.19
C GLU A 35 1.53 12.58 -5.72
N ARG A 36 1.17 11.59 -4.93
CA ARG A 36 1.16 10.18 -5.36
C ARG A 36 0.10 9.91 -6.40
N TYR A 37 -1.08 10.48 -6.22
CA TYR A 37 -2.17 10.34 -7.19
C TYR A 37 -1.77 10.97 -8.53
N SER A 38 -1.30 12.22 -8.55
CA SER A 38 -0.93 12.93 -9.77
C SER A 38 0.25 12.26 -10.50
N SER A 39 1.28 11.83 -9.76
CA SER A 39 2.40 11.09 -10.36
C SER A 39 1.95 9.71 -10.90
N GLY A 40 0.99 9.06 -10.25
CA GLY A 40 0.40 7.82 -10.72
C GLY A 40 -0.38 8.00 -12.02
N VAL A 41 -1.19 9.06 -12.12
CA VAL A 41 -1.93 9.42 -13.34
C VAL A 41 -0.97 9.72 -14.50
N ALA A 42 0.09 10.51 -14.25
CA ALA A 42 1.08 10.82 -15.27
C ALA A 42 1.78 9.58 -15.81
N LEU A 43 2.25 8.68 -14.92
CA LEU A 43 2.89 7.42 -15.30
C LEU A 43 1.93 6.50 -16.07
N LEU A 44 0.68 6.44 -15.67
CA LEU A 44 -0.34 5.65 -16.34
C LEU A 44 -0.61 6.18 -17.75
N ALA A 45 -0.79 7.50 -17.90
CA ALA A 45 -1.03 8.13 -19.19
C ALA A 45 0.14 7.92 -20.16
N VAL A 46 1.36 8.21 -19.70
CA VAL A 46 2.60 7.98 -20.49
C VAL A 46 2.73 6.50 -20.86
N GLY A 47 2.55 5.61 -19.88
CA GLY A 47 2.66 4.16 -20.12
C GLY A 47 1.66 3.66 -21.16
N ILE A 48 0.40 4.10 -21.13
CA ILE A 48 -0.63 3.72 -22.10
C ILE A 48 -0.26 4.23 -23.51
N ILE A 49 0.08 5.52 -23.64
CA ILE A 49 0.41 6.13 -24.93
C ILE A 49 1.55 5.36 -25.59
N PHE A 50 2.65 5.13 -24.89
CA PHE A 50 3.79 4.43 -25.45
C PHE A 50 3.51 2.94 -25.68
N ALA A 51 2.78 2.26 -24.79
CA ALA A 51 2.39 0.87 -24.97
C ALA A 51 1.55 0.68 -26.27
N VAL A 52 0.63 1.61 -26.54
CA VAL A 52 -0.17 1.58 -27.78
C VAL A 52 0.71 1.86 -29.02
N LEU A 53 1.55 2.90 -28.97
CA LEU A 53 2.42 3.25 -30.10
C LEU A 53 3.37 2.11 -30.46
N PHE A 54 4.09 1.58 -29.48
CA PHE A 54 5.04 0.48 -29.71
C PHE A 54 4.34 -0.84 -30.02
N GLY A 55 3.18 -1.09 -29.41
CA GLY A 55 2.37 -2.27 -29.69
C GLY A 55 1.87 -2.30 -31.13
N LEU A 56 1.34 -1.17 -31.63
CA LEU A 56 0.92 -1.05 -33.02
C LEU A 56 2.12 -1.20 -33.99
N GLY A 57 3.27 -0.61 -33.63
CA GLY A 57 4.51 -0.79 -34.41
C GLY A 57 4.94 -2.26 -34.49
N ALA A 58 4.92 -2.98 -33.38
CA ALA A 58 5.27 -4.39 -33.33
C ALA A 58 4.31 -5.26 -34.19
N VAL A 59 3.00 -5.00 -34.08
CA VAL A 59 2.00 -5.68 -34.90
C VAL A 59 2.19 -5.36 -36.39
N GLY A 60 2.48 -4.12 -36.75
CA GLY A 60 2.78 -3.70 -38.12
C GLY A 60 4.00 -4.45 -38.69
N CYS A 61 5.07 -4.56 -37.91
CA CYS A 61 6.26 -5.33 -38.30
C CYS A 61 5.93 -6.85 -38.51
N LEU A 62 5.11 -7.45 -37.65
CA LEU A 62 4.70 -8.86 -37.78
C LEU A 62 3.84 -9.09 -39.02
N ILE A 63 2.91 -8.19 -39.33
CA ILE A 63 2.12 -8.23 -40.55
C ILE A 63 3.03 -8.08 -41.76
N GLY A 64 4.00 -7.15 -41.75
CA GLY A 64 4.99 -6.96 -42.79
C GLY A 64 5.77 -8.27 -43.07
N LEU A 65 6.24 -8.96 -42.02
CA LEU A 65 6.90 -10.26 -42.15
C LEU A 65 6.03 -11.30 -42.80
N GLY A 66 4.72 -11.34 -42.51
CA GLY A 66 3.77 -12.29 -43.09
C GLY A 66 3.42 -11.98 -44.53
N THR A 67 3.58 -10.74 -45.01
CA THR A 67 3.23 -10.31 -46.36
C THR A 67 4.41 -10.34 -47.35
N ILE A 68 5.65 -10.41 -46.86
CA ILE A 68 6.84 -10.55 -47.71
C ILE A 68 6.84 -11.96 -48.31
N SER A 69 6.42 -12.06 -49.55
CA SER A 69 6.52 -13.31 -50.33
C SER A 69 7.66 -13.23 -51.36
N PRO A 70 8.29 -14.35 -51.73
CA PRO A 70 9.30 -14.37 -52.77
C PRO A 70 8.83 -13.77 -54.10
N ALA A 71 7.55 -13.93 -54.43
CA ALA A 71 6.91 -13.39 -55.60
C ALA A 71 6.82 -11.86 -55.65
N ALA A 72 6.80 -11.19 -54.46
CA ALA A 72 6.70 -9.72 -54.36
C ALA A 72 8.04 -9.02 -54.58
N LEU A 73 9.17 -9.71 -54.49
CA LEU A 73 10.52 -9.15 -54.62
C LEU A 73 11.05 -9.15 -56.06
N GLY A 74 10.37 -9.78 -57.00
CA GLY A 74 10.80 -9.90 -58.39
C GLY A 74 12.11 -10.66 -58.51
N ASP A 75 12.36 -11.25 -59.66
CA ASP A 75 13.62 -11.92 -59.97
C ASP A 75 14.74 -10.88 -60.12
N VAL A 76 15.40 -10.54 -58.99
CA VAL A 76 16.66 -9.81 -59.05
C VAL A 76 17.74 -10.81 -59.48
N VAL A 77 17.85 -11.02 -60.76
CA VAL A 77 18.92 -11.81 -61.35
C VAL A 77 20.23 -11.01 -61.22
N VAL A 78 20.99 -11.36 -60.21
CA VAL A 78 22.40 -10.91 -60.12
C VAL A 78 23.16 -11.83 -61.07
N SER A 79 23.58 -11.29 -62.21
CA SER A 79 24.45 -11.97 -63.16
C SER A 79 25.73 -12.37 -62.47
N ALA A 80 25.95 -13.68 -62.31
CA ALA A 80 27.18 -14.21 -61.76
C ALA A 80 28.33 -14.02 -62.71
N THR A 81 29.36 -13.38 -62.25
CA THR A 81 30.70 -13.41 -62.91
C THR A 81 31.36 -14.75 -62.62
N GLU A 82 31.92 -15.35 -63.64
CA GLU A 82 32.66 -16.63 -63.67
C GLU A 82 33.79 -16.61 -62.58
N GLY A 83 33.57 -17.30 -61.52
CA GLY A 83 34.59 -17.52 -60.47
C GLY A 83 33.93 -18.19 -59.25
N GLY A 84 33.87 -19.46 -59.20
CA GLY A 84 33.57 -20.50 -58.20
C GLY A 84 33.16 -20.14 -56.78
N GLY A 85 32.34 -19.14 -56.57
CA GLY A 85 31.76 -18.78 -55.28
C GLY A 85 30.32 -19.26 -55.18
N ILE A 86 29.87 -19.66 -53.99
CA ILE A 86 28.50 -20.06 -53.68
C ILE A 86 27.56 -18.92 -54.07
N LEU A 87 26.80 -19.11 -55.15
CA LEU A 87 25.76 -18.22 -55.65
C LEU A 87 24.59 -18.23 -54.64
N MET A 88 24.60 -17.36 -53.69
CA MET A 88 23.35 -16.96 -53.06
C MET A 88 22.57 -16.13 -54.07
N THR A 89 21.41 -16.59 -54.52
CA THR A 89 20.48 -15.82 -55.34
C THR A 89 20.19 -14.49 -54.63
N GLY A 90 20.23 -13.35 -55.30
CA GLY A 90 20.04 -12.05 -54.68
C GLY A 90 18.73 -11.94 -53.89
N THR A 91 17.70 -12.68 -54.31
CA THR A 91 16.43 -12.87 -53.60
C THR A 91 16.62 -13.50 -52.23
N ASP A 92 17.43 -14.55 -52.06
CA ASP A 92 17.64 -15.19 -50.76
C ASP A 92 18.40 -14.28 -49.78
N TYR A 93 19.34 -13.50 -50.25
CA TYR A 93 20.05 -12.53 -49.43
C TYR A 93 19.14 -11.38 -48.95
N VAL A 94 18.34 -10.81 -49.85
CA VAL A 94 17.38 -9.72 -49.51
C VAL A 94 16.30 -10.22 -48.57
N MET A 95 15.74 -11.40 -48.79
CA MET A 95 14.76 -12.03 -47.93
C MET A 95 15.30 -12.28 -46.54
N ASN A 96 16.47 -12.92 -46.42
CA ASN A 96 17.08 -13.22 -45.14
C ASN A 96 17.42 -11.94 -44.35
N THR A 97 17.91 -10.90 -45.04
CA THR A 97 18.18 -9.62 -44.45
C THR A 97 16.90 -8.92 -43.96
N ALA A 98 15.84 -8.94 -44.77
CA ALA A 98 14.55 -8.35 -44.39
C ALA A 98 13.95 -9.06 -43.18
N TYR A 99 13.96 -10.39 -43.13
CA TYR A 99 13.48 -11.17 -41.98
C TYR A 99 14.29 -10.89 -40.72
N ASN A 100 15.62 -10.80 -40.80
CA ASN A 100 16.48 -10.50 -39.68
C ASN A 100 16.22 -9.09 -39.15
N VAL A 101 16.16 -8.08 -40.01
CA VAL A 101 15.92 -6.69 -39.61
C VAL A 101 14.53 -6.53 -38.98
N LEU A 102 13.49 -7.03 -39.65
CA LEU A 102 12.12 -6.94 -39.12
C LEU A 102 11.95 -7.76 -37.83
N GLY A 103 12.60 -8.91 -37.71
CA GLY A 103 12.61 -9.71 -36.50
C GLY A 103 13.26 -9.02 -35.33
N ILE A 104 14.42 -8.37 -35.54
CA ILE A 104 15.09 -7.56 -34.49
C ILE A 104 14.22 -6.37 -34.10
N VAL A 105 13.70 -5.62 -35.07
CA VAL A 105 12.84 -4.44 -34.81
C VAL A 105 11.60 -4.86 -34.05
N SER A 106 10.93 -5.94 -34.47
CA SER A 106 9.74 -6.47 -33.77
C SER A 106 10.05 -6.88 -32.33
N SER A 107 11.19 -7.51 -32.09
CA SER A 107 11.62 -7.94 -30.75
C SER A 107 11.89 -6.73 -29.85
N VAL A 108 12.57 -5.70 -30.35
CA VAL A 108 12.84 -4.45 -29.61
C VAL A 108 11.53 -3.73 -29.26
N LEU A 109 10.61 -3.61 -30.24
CA LEU A 109 9.29 -3.01 -30.01
C LEU A 109 8.44 -3.81 -29.02
N GLY A 110 8.52 -5.13 -29.07
CA GLY A 110 7.85 -6.03 -28.11
C GLY A 110 8.35 -5.84 -26.69
N LEU A 111 9.67 -5.76 -26.49
CA LEU A 111 10.28 -5.49 -25.19
C LEU A 111 9.91 -4.09 -24.67
N ALA A 112 9.92 -3.08 -25.54
CA ALA A 112 9.49 -1.73 -25.18
C ALA A 112 8.02 -1.71 -24.74
N THR A 113 7.13 -2.40 -25.47
CA THR A 113 5.71 -2.52 -25.11
C THR A 113 5.53 -3.17 -23.74
N ALA A 114 6.27 -4.23 -23.43
CA ALA A 114 6.25 -4.88 -22.12
C ALA A 114 6.74 -3.93 -21.00
N GLY A 115 7.81 -3.15 -21.24
CA GLY A 115 8.34 -2.16 -20.32
C GLY A 115 7.32 -1.04 -20.00
N PHE A 116 6.65 -0.51 -21.02
CA PHE A 116 5.60 0.50 -20.84
C PHE A 116 4.34 -0.08 -20.21
N GLY A 117 3.99 -1.32 -20.48
CA GLY A 117 2.95 -2.07 -19.77
C GLY A 117 3.23 -2.17 -18.26
N TRP A 118 4.48 -2.45 -17.90
CA TRP A 118 4.92 -2.43 -16.50
C TRP A 118 4.80 -1.04 -15.86
N MET A 119 5.20 0.03 -16.57
CA MET A 119 5.02 1.42 -16.10
C MET A 119 3.56 1.75 -15.85
N THR A 120 2.66 1.32 -16.73
CA THR A 120 1.21 1.50 -16.59
C THR A 120 0.70 0.82 -15.31
N ALA A 121 1.12 -0.41 -15.03
CA ALA A 121 0.77 -1.13 -13.82
C ALA A 121 1.31 -0.43 -12.55
N CYS A 122 2.53 0.08 -12.58
CA CYS A 122 3.11 0.87 -11.50
C CYS A 122 2.36 2.19 -11.27
N GLY A 123 1.96 2.87 -12.35
CA GLY A 123 1.13 4.09 -12.30
C GLY A 123 -0.21 3.84 -11.64
N ALA A 124 -0.92 2.80 -12.04
CA ALA A 124 -2.20 2.40 -11.45
C ALA A 124 -2.07 2.06 -9.94
N ALA A 125 -1.00 1.36 -9.55
CA ALA A 125 -0.74 1.06 -8.15
C ALA A 125 -0.49 2.32 -7.30
N ARG A 126 0.26 3.32 -7.84
CA ARG A 126 0.50 4.61 -7.18
C ARG A 126 -0.77 5.43 -7.05
N MET A 127 -1.57 5.49 -8.11
CA MET A 127 -2.86 6.19 -8.11
C MET A 127 -3.80 5.62 -7.06
N LYS A 128 -3.90 4.29 -6.97
CA LYS A 128 -4.70 3.61 -5.94
C LYS A 128 -4.20 3.92 -4.52
N ALA A 129 -2.88 3.92 -4.31
CA ALA A 129 -2.29 4.28 -3.01
C ALA A 129 -2.57 5.74 -2.65
N GLY A 130 -2.42 6.68 -3.58
CA GLY A 130 -2.75 8.09 -3.38
C GLY A 130 -4.22 8.31 -3.01
N ARG A 131 -5.15 7.63 -3.70
CA ARG A 131 -6.59 7.69 -3.39
C ARG A 131 -6.90 7.18 -1.97
N GLN A 132 -6.30 6.06 -1.56
CA GLN A 132 -6.48 5.52 -0.21
C GLN A 132 -5.91 6.46 0.87
N MET A 133 -4.72 7.03 0.65
CA MET A 133 -4.14 8.01 1.57
C MET A 133 -5.01 9.28 1.67
N GLY A 134 -5.64 9.70 0.57
CA GLY A 134 -6.62 10.79 0.59
C GLY A 134 -7.81 10.49 1.49
N GLN A 135 -8.41 9.31 1.36
CA GLN A 135 -9.51 8.86 2.23
C GLN A 135 -9.09 8.81 3.71
N PHE A 136 -7.85 8.38 3.99
CA PHE A 136 -7.33 8.38 5.36
C PHE A 136 -7.13 9.81 5.90
N ALA A 137 -6.69 10.75 5.06
CA ALA A 137 -6.56 12.15 5.44
C ALA A 137 -7.92 12.79 5.72
N ASP A 138 -8.92 12.51 4.90
CA ASP A 138 -10.28 13.04 5.08
C ASP A 138 -10.93 12.47 6.35
N TYR A 139 -10.67 11.20 6.68
CA TYR A 139 -11.10 10.62 7.95
C TYR A 139 -10.36 11.23 9.13
N ALA A 140 -9.03 11.38 9.05
CA ALA A 140 -8.23 12.00 10.10
C ALA A 140 -8.64 13.46 10.39
N ASP A 141 -9.14 14.17 9.38
CA ASP A 141 -9.66 15.54 9.51
C ASP A 141 -11.02 15.56 10.24
N SER A 142 -11.81 14.50 10.12
CA SER A 142 -13.13 14.38 10.77
C SER A 142 -13.07 13.86 12.20
N VAL A 143 -11.95 13.27 12.62
CA VAL A 143 -11.74 12.65 13.94
C VAL A 143 -10.54 13.29 14.63
N ASP A 144 -10.51 13.20 15.95
CA ASP A 144 -9.32 13.60 16.73
C ASP A 144 -8.15 12.63 16.48
N TYR A 145 -7.31 12.97 15.50
CA TYR A 145 -6.19 12.13 15.07
C TYR A 145 -5.11 11.95 16.17
N HIS A 146 -5.10 12.78 17.22
CA HIS A 146 -4.19 12.64 18.36
C HIS A 146 -4.44 11.35 19.16
N LYS A 147 -5.66 10.84 19.13
CA LYS A 147 -6.00 9.55 19.76
C LYS A 147 -5.55 8.34 18.94
N GLY A 148 -5.00 8.59 17.75
CA GLY A 148 -4.67 7.55 16.78
C GLY A 148 -5.87 7.11 15.94
N LEU A 149 -5.57 6.53 14.80
CA LEU A 149 -6.56 6.07 13.82
C LEU A 149 -6.61 4.54 13.83
N PRO A 150 -7.69 3.91 14.33
CA PRO A 150 -7.81 2.46 14.35
C PRO A 150 -7.79 1.88 12.92
N VAL A 151 -6.98 0.85 12.68
CA VAL A 151 -6.87 0.21 11.35
C VAL A 151 -8.18 -0.43 10.92
N SER A 152 -9.02 -0.87 11.87
CA SER A 152 -10.37 -1.37 11.59
C SER A 152 -11.24 -0.32 10.88
N MET A 153 -11.27 0.92 11.38
CA MET A 153 -12.00 2.02 10.77
C MET A 153 -11.46 2.37 9.38
N LEU A 154 -10.13 2.39 9.21
CA LEU A 154 -9.50 2.61 7.91
C LEU A 154 -9.82 1.47 6.92
N ALA A 155 -10.03 0.27 7.42
CA ALA A 155 -10.42 -0.89 6.63
C ALA A 155 -11.86 -0.77 6.14
N ASP A 156 -12.77 -0.32 6.99
CA ASP A 156 -14.17 -0.09 6.64
C ASP A 156 -14.31 1.02 5.59
N LEU A 157 -13.59 2.13 5.73
CA LEU A 157 -13.54 3.21 4.74
C LEU A 157 -13.09 2.75 3.35
N THR A 158 -12.18 1.79 3.31
CA THR A 158 -11.62 1.27 2.04
C THR A 158 -12.30 -0.02 1.57
N HIS A 159 -13.30 -0.49 2.28
CA HIS A 159 -13.99 -1.77 2.05
C HIS A 159 -13.02 -2.95 1.92
N GLN A 160 -12.03 -3.01 2.82
CA GLN A 160 -10.99 -4.04 2.80
C GLN A 160 -10.88 -4.73 4.16
N LYS A 161 -10.29 -5.93 4.15
CA LYS A 161 -10.01 -6.65 5.41
C LYS A 161 -8.93 -5.91 6.22
N PRO A 162 -9.06 -5.75 7.56
CA PRO A 162 -8.11 -5.02 8.41
C PRO A 162 -6.67 -5.49 8.24
N LYS A 163 -6.42 -6.80 8.23
CA LYS A 163 -5.09 -7.38 7.97
C LYS A 163 -4.45 -6.93 6.66
N LYS A 164 -5.26 -6.68 5.62
CA LYS A 164 -4.77 -6.21 4.32
C LYS A 164 -4.41 -4.73 4.35
N VAL A 165 -5.19 -3.92 5.07
CA VAL A 165 -4.93 -2.49 5.27
C VAL A 165 -3.68 -2.32 6.13
N HIS A 166 -3.58 -3.03 7.26
CA HIS A 166 -2.41 -3.06 8.12
C HIS A 166 -1.11 -3.33 7.31
N LYS A 167 -1.06 -4.44 6.57
CA LYS A 167 0.10 -4.79 5.73
C LYS A 167 0.43 -3.72 4.67
N ARG A 168 -0.59 -3.01 4.15
CA ARG A 168 -0.37 -1.91 3.21
C ARG A 168 0.17 -0.66 3.88
N LEU A 169 -0.36 -0.28 5.05
CA LEU A 169 0.14 0.82 5.85
C LEU A 169 1.60 0.61 6.21
N GLN A 170 1.95 -0.58 6.70
CA GLN A 170 3.33 -0.97 6.98
C GLN A 170 4.22 -0.82 5.73
N LYS A 171 3.76 -1.27 4.56
CA LYS A 171 4.48 -1.09 3.29
C LYS A 171 4.63 0.38 2.90
N TYR A 172 3.63 1.22 3.16
CA TYR A 172 3.68 2.65 2.83
C TYR A 172 4.66 3.40 3.75
N ILE A 173 4.67 3.07 5.03
CA ILE A 173 5.63 3.58 6.01
C ILE A 173 7.06 3.15 5.64
N HIS A 174 7.27 1.85 5.39
CA HIS A 174 8.59 1.32 5.01
C HIS A 174 9.14 1.94 3.72
N LYS A 175 8.29 2.27 2.75
CA LYS A 175 8.68 2.96 1.51
C LYS A 175 8.84 4.48 1.66
N GLY A 176 8.66 5.04 2.85
CA GLY A 176 8.67 6.48 3.09
C GLY A 176 7.55 7.24 2.36
N TRP A 177 6.46 6.53 2.01
CA TRP A 177 5.31 7.15 1.36
C TRP A 177 4.35 7.79 2.36
N LEU A 178 4.32 7.25 3.57
CA LEU A 178 3.52 7.71 4.69
C LEU A 178 4.46 7.94 5.87
N ASN A 179 4.50 9.17 6.36
CA ASN A 179 5.24 9.51 7.58
C ASN A 179 4.30 9.36 8.77
N ALA A 180 4.19 8.16 9.29
CA ALA A 180 3.31 7.78 10.37
C ALA A 180 3.88 6.59 11.14
N TRP A 181 3.34 6.32 12.32
CA TRP A 181 3.74 5.22 13.19
C TRP A 181 2.58 4.25 13.35
N LEU A 182 2.84 2.98 13.11
CA LEU A 182 1.86 1.92 13.26
C LEU A 182 2.19 1.11 14.51
N ASP A 183 1.24 1.01 15.42
CA ASP A 183 1.36 0.13 16.58
C ASP A 183 0.72 -1.23 16.25
N ASP A 184 1.57 -2.26 16.16
CA ASP A 184 1.15 -3.63 15.85
C ASP A 184 0.32 -4.28 16.97
N LYS A 185 0.37 -3.73 18.21
CA LYS A 185 -0.35 -4.29 19.36
C LYS A 185 -1.78 -3.79 19.46
N THR A 186 -1.96 -2.49 19.23
CA THR A 186 -3.28 -1.84 19.29
C THR A 186 -3.93 -1.72 17.92
N ASP A 187 -3.22 -2.07 16.84
CA ASP A 187 -3.67 -1.93 15.45
C ASP A 187 -4.10 -0.48 15.14
N THR A 188 -3.28 0.50 15.62
CA THR A 188 -3.58 1.92 15.56
C THR A 188 -2.47 2.67 14.81
N LEU A 189 -2.87 3.58 13.92
CA LEU A 189 -1.97 4.45 13.16
C LEU A 189 -1.89 5.83 13.81
N TYR A 190 -0.69 6.30 14.11
CA TYR A 190 -0.40 7.62 14.65
C TYR A 190 0.27 8.49 13.59
N LEU A 191 -0.19 9.73 13.43
CA LEU A 191 0.35 10.66 12.44
C LEU A 191 1.52 11.49 12.97
N THR A 192 1.73 11.51 14.30
CA THR A 192 2.86 12.20 14.94
C THR A 192 3.67 11.25 15.82
N ALA A 193 4.97 11.50 15.95
CA ALA A 193 5.83 10.73 16.85
C ALA A 193 5.49 10.97 18.33
N GLU A 194 4.99 12.14 18.63
CA GLU A 194 4.61 12.55 19.98
C GLU A 194 3.39 11.77 20.46
N ASP A 195 2.33 11.70 19.64
CA ASP A 195 1.13 10.93 19.95
C ASP A 195 1.44 9.43 20.10
N TYR A 196 2.33 8.89 19.23
CA TYR A 196 2.77 7.51 19.34
C TYR A 196 3.49 7.23 20.67
N ARG A 197 4.42 8.12 21.10
CA ARG A 197 5.13 7.97 22.36
C ARG A 197 4.18 8.09 23.54
N ALA A 198 3.30 9.08 23.55
CA ALA A 198 2.30 9.26 24.58
C ALA A 198 1.40 8.02 24.74
N ALA A 199 0.99 7.41 23.62
CA ALA A 199 0.22 6.18 23.64
C ALA A 199 1.02 4.99 24.22
N GLN A 200 2.30 4.86 23.88
CA GLN A 200 3.18 3.81 24.44
C GLN A 200 3.40 4.00 25.95
N GLU A 201 3.58 5.23 26.39
CA GLU A 201 3.72 5.57 27.83
C GLU A 201 2.42 5.26 28.59
N ALA A 202 1.27 5.60 28.02
CA ALA A 202 -0.02 5.27 28.61
C ALA A 202 -0.24 3.76 28.77
N LEU A 203 0.08 2.99 27.74
CA LEU A 203 0.04 1.51 27.76
C LEU A 203 1.01 0.92 28.80
N ALA A 204 2.19 1.51 28.94
CA ALA A 204 3.16 1.07 29.95
C ALA A 204 2.68 1.37 31.36
N ALA A 205 2.09 2.55 31.58
CA ALA A 205 1.50 2.95 32.85
C ALA A 205 0.30 2.06 33.23
N GLU A 206 -0.53 1.71 32.26
CA GLU A 206 -1.67 0.79 32.48
C GLU A 206 -1.20 -0.60 32.90
N ARG A 207 -0.12 -1.12 32.29
CA ARG A 207 0.48 -2.40 32.67
C ARG A 207 1.17 -2.37 34.02
N ALA A 208 1.74 -1.24 34.41
CA ALA A 208 2.37 -1.04 35.70
C ALA A 208 1.33 -0.85 36.83
N ARG A 209 0.07 -0.59 36.50
CA ARG A 209 -1.00 -0.52 37.48
C ARG A 209 -1.17 -1.89 38.10
N PRO A 210 -1.02 -2.05 39.43
CA PRO A 210 -1.35 -3.30 40.08
C PRO A 210 -2.77 -3.70 39.69
N ALA A 211 -2.93 -4.96 39.30
CA ALA A 211 -4.27 -5.48 39.00
C ALA A 211 -5.22 -5.03 40.12
N PRO A 212 -6.40 -4.50 39.80
CA PRO A 212 -7.38 -4.17 40.81
C PRO A 212 -7.49 -5.41 41.68
N GLN A 213 -7.04 -5.30 42.92
CA GLN A 213 -7.31 -6.37 43.89
C GLN A 213 -8.80 -6.65 43.73
N PRO A 214 -9.20 -7.92 43.47
CA PRO A 214 -10.61 -8.23 43.50
C PRO A 214 -11.07 -7.62 44.81
N GLU A 215 -11.91 -6.58 44.68
CA GLU A 215 -12.61 -6.02 45.81
C GLU A 215 -13.15 -7.27 46.50
N GLN A 216 -12.48 -7.67 47.58
CA GLN A 216 -13.05 -8.67 48.46
C GLN A 216 -14.40 -8.06 48.73
N GLU A 217 -15.41 -8.54 48.01
CA GLU A 217 -16.79 -8.39 48.46
C GLU A 217 -16.68 -8.66 49.95
N ALA A 218 -16.72 -7.57 50.70
CA ALA A 218 -16.86 -7.65 52.14
C ALA A 218 -18.12 -8.49 52.28
N VAL A 219 -17.91 -9.77 52.39
CA VAL A 219 -18.98 -10.70 52.83
C VAL A 219 -19.42 -10.00 54.07
N PRO A 220 -20.64 -9.43 54.12
CA PRO A 220 -21.14 -8.83 55.30
C PRO A 220 -21.04 -9.93 56.32
N GLU A 221 -20.09 -9.83 57.25
CA GLU A 221 -20.06 -10.62 58.49
C GLU A 221 -21.29 -10.21 59.21
N THR A 222 -22.46 -10.63 58.71
CA THR A 222 -23.68 -10.69 59.49
C THR A 222 -23.35 -11.75 60.55
N PRO A 223 -23.21 -11.32 61.81
CA PRO A 223 -22.95 -12.28 62.88
C PRO A 223 -24.06 -13.34 62.72
N LEU A 224 -23.67 -14.57 62.45
CA LEU A 224 -24.61 -15.71 62.32
C LEU A 224 -25.41 -15.69 63.62
N ASN A 225 -26.58 -15.05 63.56
CA ASN A 225 -27.48 -15.00 64.70
C ASN A 225 -27.85 -16.43 64.99
N LEU A 226 -27.64 -16.86 66.22
CA LEU A 226 -27.89 -18.22 66.69
C LEU A 226 -29.29 -18.71 66.29
N GLU A 227 -30.23 -17.80 66.10
CA GLU A 227 -31.58 -18.03 65.59
C GLU A 227 -31.60 -18.45 64.11
N THR A 228 -30.78 -17.84 63.25
CA THR A 228 -30.67 -18.19 61.81
C THR A 228 -30.05 -19.58 61.67
N ALA A 229 -29.00 -19.88 62.43
CA ALA A 229 -28.40 -21.21 62.44
C ALA A 229 -29.38 -22.31 62.90
N ARG A 230 -30.19 -22.02 63.92
CA ARG A 230 -31.26 -22.94 64.36
C ARG A 230 -32.35 -23.15 63.30
N ARG A 231 -32.74 -22.12 62.57
CA ARG A 231 -33.71 -22.22 61.48
C ARG A 231 -33.17 -23.08 60.32
N PHE A 232 -31.91 -22.92 59.95
CA PHE A 232 -31.27 -23.74 58.93
C PHE A 232 -31.16 -25.21 59.36
N ALA A 233 -30.78 -25.47 60.62
CA ALA A 233 -30.72 -26.82 61.15
C ALA A 233 -32.12 -27.49 61.16
N ALA A 234 -33.18 -26.81 61.51
CA ALA A 234 -34.54 -27.33 61.52
C ALA A 234 -35.07 -27.64 60.08
N VAL A 235 -34.63 -26.85 59.07
CA VAL A 235 -34.96 -27.11 57.65
C VAL A 235 -34.27 -28.37 57.15
N LEU A 236 -32.99 -28.54 57.47
CA LEU A 236 -32.18 -29.70 57.07
C LEU A 236 -32.73 -31.00 57.73
N GLU A 237 -33.13 -30.94 59.02
CA GLU A 237 -33.73 -32.07 59.69
C GLU A 237 -35.05 -32.48 59.02
N LYS A 238 -35.88 -31.53 58.61
CA LYS A 238 -37.12 -31.74 57.90
C LYS A 238 -36.93 -32.36 56.51
N GLU A 239 -35.91 -31.93 55.78
CA GLU A 239 -35.56 -32.54 54.50
C GLU A 239 -35.02 -33.96 54.64
N GLN A 240 -34.24 -34.23 55.69
CA GLN A 240 -33.77 -35.58 55.96
C GLN A 240 -34.95 -36.56 56.35
N GLN A 241 -35.90 -36.05 57.09
CA GLN A 241 -37.11 -36.87 57.39
C GLN A 241 -37.94 -37.18 56.14
N LEU A 242 -38.14 -36.21 55.25
CA LEU A 242 -38.83 -36.39 53.98
C LEU A 242 -38.13 -37.38 53.03
N MET A 243 -36.79 -37.47 53.10
CA MET A 243 -36.06 -38.49 52.35
C MET A 243 -36.02 -39.86 52.95
N GLN A 244 -36.38 -40.04 54.26
CA GLN A 244 -36.49 -41.32 54.90
C GLN A 244 -37.88 -41.91 54.77
N ASP A 245 -38.88 -41.08 54.49
CA ASP A 245 -40.30 -41.53 54.36
C ASP A 245 -40.69 -41.77 52.87
N ALA A 246 -39.76 -41.61 51.91
CA ALA A 246 -39.96 -41.90 50.50
C ALA A 246 -39.29 -43.21 50.08
#